data_a518bafd8bc0668c7d8b9dfd99cb229d
#
_entry.id   a518bafd8bc0668c7d8b9dfd99cb229d
#
_cell.length_a   1.000
_cell.length_b   1.000
_cell.length_c   1.000
_cell.angle_alpha   90.00
_cell.angle_beta   90.00
_cell.angle_gamma   90.00
#
_symmetry.space_group_name_H-M   'P 1'
#
loop_
_entity.id
_entity.type
_entity.pdbx_description
1 polymer ?
#
loop_
_entity_poly.entity_id
_entity_poly.type
_entity_poly.pdbx_seq_one_letter_code
_entity_poly.pdbx_strand_id
1 'polypeptide(L)'
;MYLKAESLSSSHEKVKVLNELRQFYPLDELLRAAEIPRSTFYYHLKALSKPDKYADVKKRISEIYHENRGRYGYRRVTLSLHREGKQINHKAVQRLMGTLSLKAAIKVKRYRSYRGEVGQTAPNVLQRDFKATRPNEKWVTDVTEFAVNGRKLYLSPVIDLFNNEVISYSLSERPVMNMVENMLDQAFKKLNPHEHPVLHSDQGWQYRMRRYQNILKEHGIKQSMSRKGNCLDNAVVECFFGTLKSECFYLDEFSNISELKDAVTEYIEYYNSRRISLKLKGLTPIEYRNQTYMPRV
;
A
#
# COMPACT_ATOMS: atom_id res chain seq x y z
N MET A 1 -23.58 -14.90 37.54
CA MET A 1 -24.06 -14.30 36.26
C MET A 1 -24.30 -12.79 36.35
N TYR A 2 -24.61 -12.23 37.51
CA TYR A 2 -24.78 -10.79 37.78
C TYR A 2 -23.49 -9.96 37.55
N LEU A 3 -22.31 -10.51 37.76
CA LEU A 3 -20.98 -9.82 37.62
C LEU A 3 -20.62 -9.39 36.18
N LYS A 4 -21.33 -9.85 35.16
CA LYS A 4 -21.08 -9.45 33.77
C LYS A 4 -21.66 -8.07 33.39
N ALA A 5 -22.67 -7.58 34.11
CA ALA A 5 -23.31 -6.30 33.81
C ALA A 5 -22.55 -5.09 34.35
N GLU A 6 -21.82 -5.26 35.45
CA GLU A 6 -21.01 -4.17 36.05
C GLU A 6 -19.74 -3.82 35.24
N SER A 7 -19.24 -4.75 34.43
CA SER A 7 -18.06 -4.53 33.61
C SER A 7 -18.37 -3.87 32.25
N LEU A 8 -19.65 -3.67 31.91
CA LEU A 8 -20.04 -3.08 30.63
C LEU A 8 -19.99 -1.55 30.67
N SER A 9 -19.22 -0.95 29.80
CA SER A 9 -18.92 0.49 29.81
C SER A 9 -20.03 1.36 29.20
N SER A 10 -20.97 0.81 28.42
CA SER A 10 -22.01 1.59 27.76
C SER A 10 -23.43 1.17 28.14
N SER A 11 -24.32 2.18 28.30
CA SER A 11 -25.76 1.90 28.54
C SER A 11 -26.40 1.05 27.45
N HIS A 12 -25.94 1.14 26.23
CA HIS A 12 -26.43 0.35 25.10
C HIS A 12 -26.11 -1.15 25.26
N GLU A 13 -24.89 -1.49 25.67
CA GLU A 13 -24.47 -2.88 25.93
C GLU A 13 -25.23 -3.47 27.15
N LYS A 14 -25.32 -2.67 28.21
CA LYS A 14 -26.12 -3.06 29.38
C LYS A 14 -27.55 -3.41 28.99
N VAL A 15 -28.22 -2.55 28.19
CA VAL A 15 -29.60 -2.79 27.76
C VAL A 15 -29.75 -4.05 26.90
N LYS A 16 -28.76 -4.38 26.07
CA LYS A 16 -28.78 -5.64 25.29
C LYS A 16 -28.78 -6.87 26.22
N VAL A 17 -27.88 -6.88 27.20
CA VAL A 17 -27.81 -7.97 28.20
C VAL A 17 -29.09 -8.04 29.05
N LEU A 18 -29.62 -6.88 29.50
CA LEU A 18 -30.86 -6.84 30.25
C LEU A 18 -32.06 -7.36 29.44
N ASN A 19 -32.08 -7.08 28.12
CA ASN A 19 -33.15 -7.59 27.24
C ASN A 19 -33.08 -9.11 27.06
N GLU A 20 -31.93 -9.74 27.12
CA GLU A 20 -31.77 -11.19 27.13
C GLU A 20 -32.17 -11.77 28.48
N LEU A 21 -31.78 -11.13 29.60
CA LEU A 21 -32.06 -11.61 30.95
C LEU A 21 -33.53 -11.44 31.39
N ARG A 22 -34.29 -10.52 30.80
CA ARG A 22 -35.70 -10.29 31.16
C ARG A 22 -36.62 -11.48 30.92
N GLN A 23 -36.15 -12.48 30.20
CA GLN A 23 -36.87 -13.75 30.03
C GLN A 23 -36.84 -14.61 31.31
N PHE A 24 -35.89 -14.37 32.18
CA PHE A 24 -35.62 -15.18 33.37
C PHE A 24 -35.83 -14.41 34.68
N TYR A 25 -35.79 -13.06 34.66
CA TYR A 25 -35.81 -12.20 35.84
C TYR A 25 -36.75 -11.00 35.64
N PRO A 26 -37.41 -10.50 36.72
CA PRO A 26 -38.25 -9.31 36.66
C PRO A 26 -37.45 -8.09 36.20
N LEU A 27 -38.02 -7.33 35.24
CA LEU A 27 -37.32 -6.17 34.63
C LEU A 27 -36.90 -5.12 35.66
N ASP A 28 -37.72 -4.87 36.68
CA ASP A 28 -37.44 -3.86 37.69
C ASP A 28 -36.25 -4.20 38.60
N GLU A 29 -36.00 -5.48 38.85
CA GLU A 29 -34.81 -5.95 39.54
C GLU A 29 -33.57 -5.80 38.70
N LEU A 30 -33.64 -6.14 37.41
CA LEU A 30 -32.55 -5.99 36.44
C LEU A 30 -32.16 -4.54 36.24
N LEU A 31 -33.14 -3.63 36.15
CA LEU A 31 -32.90 -2.21 35.99
C LEU A 31 -32.22 -1.58 37.23
N ARG A 32 -32.66 -1.99 38.46
CA ARG A 32 -32.01 -1.58 39.71
C ARG A 32 -30.58 -2.07 39.78
N ALA A 33 -30.34 -3.35 39.50
CA ALA A 33 -28.98 -3.93 39.52
C ALA A 33 -28.01 -3.32 38.50
N ALA A 34 -28.51 -2.89 37.34
CA ALA A 34 -27.67 -2.27 36.29
C ALA A 34 -27.58 -0.73 36.42
N GLU A 35 -28.33 -0.13 37.37
CA GLU A 35 -28.42 1.33 37.56
C GLU A 35 -28.91 2.05 36.30
N ILE A 36 -29.90 1.48 35.59
CA ILE A 36 -30.43 2.06 34.34
C ILE A 36 -31.89 2.51 34.60
N PRO A 37 -32.22 3.77 34.32
CA PRO A 37 -33.62 4.25 34.34
C PRO A 37 -34.46 3.50 33.30
N ARG A 38 -35.72 3.24 33.64
CA ARG A 38 -36.69 2.53 32.77
C ARG A 38 -36.86 3.24 31.41
N SER A 39 -36.86 4.57 31.37
CA SER A 39 -36.91 5.37 30.15
C SER A 39 -35.69 5.12 29.24
N THR A 40 -34.48 5.08 29.83
CA THR A 40 -33.23 4.79 29.12
C THR A 40 -33.24 3.36 28.54
N PHE A 41 -33.75 2.39 29.29
CA PHE A 41 -33.91 1.01 28.82
C PHE A 41 -34.77 0.95 27.55
N TYR A 42 -35.98 1.50 27.59
CA TYR A 42 -36.86 1.45 26.42
C TYR A 42 -36.37 2.31 25.26
N TYR A 43 -35.69 3.42 25.52
CA TYR A 43 -35.05 4.22 24.48
C TYR A 43 -34.00 3.39 23.72
N HIS A 44 -33.08 2.74 24.41
CA HIS A 44 -32.10 1.88 23.79
C HIS A 44 -32.70 0.60 23.19
N LEU A 45 -33.69 0.02 23.79
CA LEU A 45 -34.42 -1.14 23.26
C LEU A 45 -35.06 -0.81 21.90
N LYS A 46 -35.72 0.37 21.81
CA LYS A 46 -36.27 0.87 20.54
C LYS A 46 -35.18 1.18 19.51
N ALA A 47 -34.01 1.58 19.96
CA ALA A 47 -32.85 1.78 19.07
C ALA A 47 -32.30 0.44 18.55
N LEU A 48 -32.28 -0.61 19.40
CA LEU A 48 -31.86 -1.97 19.02
C LEU A 48 -32.81 -2.63 18.01
N SER A 49 -34.11 -2.30 18.06
CA SER A 49 -35.11 -2.87 17.15
C SER A 49 -35.06 -2.22 15.74
N LYS A 50 -34.37 -1.10 15.58
CA LYS A 50 -34.25 -0.47 14.27
C LYS A 50 -33.22 -1.21 13.41
N PRO A 51 -33.55 -1.48 12.15
CA PRO A 51 -32.56 -2.05 11.23
C PRO A 51 -31.32 -1.14 11.13
N ASP A 52 -30.16 -1.75 11.09
CA ASP A 52 -28.92 -0.99 10.94
C ASP A 52 -28.86 -0.34 9.55
N LYS A 53 -29.03 0.98 9.51
CA LYS A 53 -28.99 1.77 8.26
C LYS A 53 -27.67 1.64 7.49
N TYR A 54 -26.64 1.11 8.12
CA TYR A 54 -25.33 0.88 7.53
C TYR A 54 -25.04 -0.60 7.24
N ALA A 55 -26.02 -1.50 7.35
CA ALA A 55 -25.80 -2.94 7.17
C ALA A 55 -25.14 -3.25 5.82
N ASP A 56 -25.69 -2.73 4.71
CA ASP A 56 -25.12 -2.93 3.37
C ASP A 56 -23.74 -2.30 3.22
N VAL A 57 -23.54 -1.11 3.82
CA VAL A 57 -22.25 -0.43 3.78
C VAL A 57 -21.21 -1.21 4.59
N LYS A 58 -21.57 -1.73 5.78
CA LYS A 58 -20.68 -2.57 6.60
C LYS A 58 -20.27 -3.84 5.84
N LYS A 59 -21.22 -4.50 5.19
CA LYS A 59 -20.97 -5.68 4.37
C LYS A 59 -19.95 -5.32 3.26
N ARG A 60 -20.21 -4.25 2.50
CA ARG A 60 -19.31 -3.85 1.41
C ARG A 60 -17.93 -3.39 1.90
N ILE A 61 -17.85 -2.70 3.04
CA ILE A 61 -16.55 -2.37 3.68
C ILE A 61 -15.75 -3.64 3.98
N SER A 62 -16.40 -4.68 4.53
CA SER A 62 -15.75 -5.95 4.83
C SER A 62 -15.25 -6.65 3.57
N GLU A 63 -16.06 -6.69 2.51
CA GLU A 63 -15.69 -7.25 1.22
C GLU A 63 -14.47 -6.54 0.63
N ILE A 64 -14.50 -5.20 0.51
CA ILE A 64 -13.38 -4.40 0.00
C ILE A 64 -12.09 -4.65 0.81
N TYR A 65 -12.23 -4.75 2.14
CA TYR A 65 -11.09 -5.01 3.02
C TYR A 65 -10.46 -6.39 2.74
N HIS A 66 -11.26 -7.44 2.61
CA HIS A 66 -10.79 -8.81 2.37
C HIS A 66 -10.30 -9.01 0.93
N GLU A 67 -10.97 -8.45 -0.07
CA GLU A 67 -10.51 -8.43 -1.47
C GLU A 67 -9.09 -7.86 -1.60
N ASN A 68 -8.75 -6.89 -0.75
CA ASN A 68 -7.43 -6.27 -0.70
C ASN A 68 -6.52 -6.84 0.41
N ARG A 69 -6.83 -8.02 0.95
CA ARG A 69 -6.02 -8.72 1.97
C ARG A 69 -5.66 -7.83 3.18
N GLY A 70 -6.58 -6.98 3.65
CA GLY A 70 -6.35 -6.09 4.78
C GLY A 70 -5.40 -4.89 4.51
N ARG A 71 -5.00 -4.67 3.26
CA ARG A 71 -4.05 -3.59 2.87
C ARG A 71 -4.69 -2.20 2.88
N TYR A 72 -6.04 -2.11 2.81
CA TYR A 72 -6.77 -0.85 2.73
C TYR A 72 -7.20 -0.32 4.10
N GLY A 73 -6.76 0.90 4.41
CA GLY A 73 -7.32 1.68 5.51
C GLY A 73 -8.55 2.48 5.06
N TYR A 74 -9.23 3.10 6.02
CA TYR A 74 -10.51 3.78 5.81
C TYR A 74 -10.53 4.76 4.63
N ARG A 75 -9.42 5.45 4.33
CA ARG A 75 -9.37 6.41 3.20
C ARG A 75 -9.49 5.72 1.85
N ARG A 76 -8.80 4.57 1.65
CA ARG A 76 -8.91 3.81 0.41
C ARG A 76 -10.27 3.11 0.32
N VAL A 77 -10.78 2.55 1.42
CA VAL A 77 -12.12 1.97 1.48
C VAL A 77 -13.17 3.02 1.13
N THR A 78 -13.06 4.26 1.64
CA THR A 78 -13.95 5.36 1.26
C THR A 78 -13.91 5.64 -0.25
N LEU A 79 -12.71 5.72 -0.83
CA LEU A 79 -12.58 5.95 -2.27
C LEU A 79 -13.15 4.80 -3.11
N SER A 80 -12.96 3.55 -2.68
CA SER A 80 -13.58 2.40 -3.35
C SER A 80 -15.09 2.49 -3.32
N LEU A 81 -15.70 2.82 -2.18
CA LEU A 81 -17.15 3.03 -2.05
C LEU A 81 -17.65 4.17 -2.94
N HIS A 82 -16.91 5.28 -3.04
CA HIS A 82 -17.26 6.39 -3.93
C HIS A 82 -17.22 5.99 -5.41
N ARG A 83 -16.23 5.17 -5.83
CA ARG A 83 -16.16 4.63 -7.20
C ARG A 83 -17.36 3.72 -7.53
N GLU A 84 -17.94 3.08 -6.53
CA GLU A 84 -19.17 2.29 -6.63
C GLU A 84 -20.46 3.13 -6.52
N GLY A 85 -20.33 4.48 -6.49
CA GLY A 85 -21.46 5.41 -6.37
C GLY A 85 -21.99 5.60 -4.95
N LYS A 86 -21.41 4.99 -3.94
CA LYS A 86 -21.83 5.10 -2.54
C LYS A 86 -21.22 6.33 -1.88
N GLN A 87 -21.97 7.42 -1.78
CA GLN A 87 -21.53 8.67 -1.15
C GLN A 87 -21.58 8.56 0.39
N ILE A 88 -20.45 8.27 1.01
CA ILE A 88 -20.31 8.17 2.45
C ILE A 88 -19.09 8.95 2.95
N ASN A 89 -19.24 9.64 4.09
CA ASN A 89 -18.15 10.40 4.68
C ASN A 89 -17.06 9.47 5.23
N HIS A 90 -15.78 9.80 4.99
CA HIS A 90 -14.63 9.02 5.45
C HIS A 90 -14.58 8.81 6.97
N LYS A 91 -15.10 9.77 7.79
CA LYS A 91 -15.21 9.59 9.25
C LYS A 91 -16.22 8.50 9.60
N ALA A 92 -17.32 8.39 8.85
CA ALA A 92 -18.29 7.32 9.02
C ALA A 92 -17.66 5.96 8.66
N VAL A 93 -16.94 5.86 7.55
CA VAL A 93 -16.22 4.63 7.15
C VAL A 93 -15.20 4.24 8.22
N GLN A 94 -14.42 5.19 8.75
CA GLN A 94 -13.45 4.93 9.82
C GLN A 94 -14.12 4.34 11.06
N ARG A 95 -15.25 4.92 11.51
CA ARG A 95 -16.03 4.42 12.64
C ARG A 95 -16.58 3.02 12.37
N LEU A 96 -17.14 2.78 11.17
CA LEU A 96 -17.71 1.48 10.80
C LEU A 96 -16.61 0.40 10.73
N MET A 97 -15.44 0.70 10.18
CA MET A 97 -14.27 -0.20 10.21
C MET A 97 -13.85 -0.52 11.65
N GLY A 98 -13.85 0.48 12.54
CA GLY A 98 -13.60 0.25 13.97
C GLY A 98 -14.62 -0.70 14.59
N THR A 99 -15.92 -0.53 14.30
CA THR A 99 -16.99 -1.43 14.78
C THR A 99 -16.84 -2.87 14.26
N LEU A 100 -16.28 -3.02 13.05
CA LEU A 100 -15.97 -4.33 12.43
C LEU A 100 -14.59 -4.87 12.84
N SER A 101 -13.84 -4.18 13.70
CA SER A 101 -12.47 -4.51 14.10
C SER A 101 -11.48 -4.62 12.93
N LEU A 102 -11.75 -3.92 11.82
CA LEU A 102 -10.92 -3.95 10.63
C LEU A 102 -9.82 -2.88 10.72
N LYS A 103 -8.57 -3.31 10.70
CA LYS A 103 -7.38 -2.44 10.75
C LYS A 103 -6.45 -2.74 9.58
N ALA A 104 -5.99 -1.70 8.88
CA ALA A 104 -5.01 -1.87 7.81
C ALA A 104 -3.64 -2.27 8.34
N ALA A 105 -2.88 -3.02 7.52
CA ALA A 105 -1.48 -3.31 7.77
C ALA A 105 -0.66 -2.01 7.92
N ILE A 106 0.09 -1.89 9.00
CA ILE A 106 0.87 -0.70 9.33
C ILE A 106 2.29 -0.84 8.79
N LYS A 107 2.82 0.20 8.14
CA LYS A 107 4.23 0.26 7.74
C LYS A 107 5.14 0.25 8.96
N VAL A 108 6.00 -0.76 9.06
CA VAL A 108 7.09 -0.79 10.04
C VAL A 108 8.25 0.03 9.48
N LYS A 109 8.61 1.13 10.14
CA LYS A 109 9.78 1.93 9.78
C LYS A 109 11.05 1.17 10.16
N ARG A 110 11.71 0.51 9.19
CA ARG A 110 13.09 0.03 9.30
C ARG A 110 13.80 0.28 7.98
N TYR A 111 14.65 1.28 7.96
CA TYR A 111 15.59 1.51 6.86
C TYR A 111 17.02 1.50 7.39
N ARG A 112 17.93 0.81 6.69
CA ARG A 112 19.38 0.92 6.85
C ARG A 112 20.00 0.98 5.47
N SER A 113 20.73 2.05 5.18
CA SER A 113 21.49 2.18 3.94
C SER A 113 22.80 1.40 4.02
N TYR A 114 23.20 0.83 2.89
CA TYR A 114 24.49 0.16 2.69
C TYR A 114 25.57 1.19 2.28
N ARG A 115 26.79 1.02 2.81
CA ARG A 115 27.97 1.84 2.44
C ARG A 115 28.98 0.98 1.69
N GLY A 116 29.16 1.25 0.40
CA GLY A 116 30.20 0.62 -0.42
C GLY A 116 30.74 1.62 -1.46
N GLU A 117 32.03 1.54 -1.77
CA GLU A 117 32.69 2.48 -2.72
C GLU A 117 33.35 1.71 -3.84
N VAL A 118 32.83 1.85 -5.09
CA VAL A 118 33.56 1.56 -6.35
C VAL A 118 32.85 2.21 -7.55
N GLY A 119 33.59 2.82 -8.50
CA GLY A 119 33.09 3.29 -9.81
C GLY A 119 32.83 4.80 -9.93
N GLN A 120 32.46 5.29 -11.13
CA GLN A 120 32.22 6.69 -11.41
C GLN A 120 30.79 7.12 -11.08
N THR A 121 30.62 8.31 -10.51
CA THR A 121 29.31 8.89 -10.20
C THR A 121 28.83 9.79 -11.33
N ALA A 122 27.52 9.80 -11.59
CA ALA A 122 26.86 10.77 -12.46
C ALA A 122 26.31 11.97 -11.66
N PRO A 123 26.10 13.15 -12.30
CA PRO A 123 25.53 14.31 -11.62
C PRO A 123 24.08 14.07 -11.19
N ASN A 124 23.63 14.74 -10.11
CA ASN A 124 22.23 14.74 -9.73
C ASN A 124 21.44 15.70 -10.64
N VAL A 125 20.83 15.16 -11.68
CA VAL A 125 20.06 15.93 -12.67
C VAL A 125 18.66 16.24 -12.14
N LEU A 126 18.05 15.35 -11.33
CA LEU A 126 16.69 15.54 -10.81
C LEU A 126 16.61 16.64 -9.74
N GLN A 127 17.67 16.85 -8.96
CA GLN A 127 17.71 17.85 -7.89
C GLN A 127 16.46 17.85 -6.98
N ARG A 128 15.93 16.67 -6.68
CA ARG A 128 14.67 16.42 -5.94
C ARG A 128 13.40 16.85 -6.68
N ASP A 129 13.44 17.23 -7.94
CA ASP A 129 12.24 17.42 -8.74
C ASP A 129 11.72 16.05 -9.25
N PHE A 130 10.97 15.38 -8.40
CA PHE A 130 10.31 14.10 -8.68
C PHE A 130 8.96 14.25 -9.37
N LYS A 131 8.59 15.46 -9.80
CA LYS A 131 7.37 15.66 -10.59
C LYS A 131 7.68 15.38 -12.05
N ALA A 132 6.89 14.50 -12.63
CA ALA A 132 6.86 14.29 -14.08
C ALA A 132 5.51 14.74 -14.63
N THR A 133 5.52 15.35 -15.81
CA THR A 133 4.32 15.89 -16.48
C THR A 133 3.72 14.92 -17.48
N ARG A 134 4.50 13.93 -17.91
CA ARG A 134 4.12 12.88 -18.86
C ARG A 134 4.77 11.54 -18.50
N PRO A 135 4.18 10.43 -18.96
CA PRO A 135 4.82 9.12 -18.86
C PRO A 135 6.22 9.11 -19.49
N ASN A 136 7.10 8.28 -18.95
CA ASN A 136 8.45 8.06 -19.47
C ASN A 136 9.32 9.35 -19.55
N GLU A 137 9.02 10.35 -18.69
CA GLU A 137 9.85 11.55 -18.57
C GLU A 137 11.01 11.33 -17.56
N LYS A 138 10.67 10.78 -16.40
CA LYS A 138 11.60 10.54 -15.30
C LYS A 138 11.33 9.17 -14.68
N TRP A 139 12.34 8.36 -14.63
CA TRP A 139 12.32 7.05 -13.99
C TRP A 139 13.23 7.00 -12.77
N VAL A 140 12.89 6.18 -11.79
CA VAL A 140 13.75 5.89 -10.64
C VAL A 140 13.98 4.40 -10.52
N THR A 141 15.15 4.03 -10.02
CA THR A 141 15.54 2.63 -9.76
C THR A 141 16.37 2.54 -8.48
N ASP A 142 16.31 1.39 -7.83
CA ASP A 142 17.14 1.01 -6.68
C ASP A 142 17.08 -0.51 -6.52
N VAL A 143 17.87 -1.07 -5.62
CA VAL A 143 17.84 -2.49 -5.29
C VAL A 143 17.45 -2.67 -3.84
N THR A 144 16.47 -3.53 -3.58
CA THR A 144 16.13 -3.96 -2.22
C THR A 144 16.34 -5.45 -2.03
N GLU A 145 16.64 -5.86 -0.79
CA GLU A 145 16.75 -7.27 -0.43
C GLU A 145 15.64 -7.72 0.50
N PHE A 146 15.33 -9.00 0.40
CA PHE A 146 14.48 -9.77 1.30
C PHE A 146 15.28 -10.98 1.81
N ALA A 147 15.00 -11.43 3.02
CA ALA A 147 15.65 -12.61 3.59
C ALA A 147 14.58 -13.61 4.04
N VAL A 148 14.71 -14.87 3.58
CA VAL A 148 13.83 -15.99 3.96
C VAL A 148 14.72 -17.18 4.26
N ASN A 149 14.64 -17.69 5.49
CA ASN A 149 15.37 -18.90 5.95
C ASN A 149 16.87 -18.88 5.58
N GLY A 150 17.54 -17.75 5.83
CA GLY A 150 18.98 -17.58 5.57
C GLY A 150 19.35 -17.35 4.10
N ARG A 151 18.41 -17.45 3.16
CA ARG A 151 18.61 -17.11 1.74
C ARG A 151 18.12 -15.71 1.45
N LYS A 152 18.66 -15.07 0.41
CA LYS A 152 18.33 -13.71 0.02
C LYS A 152 17.67 -13.67 -1.35
N LEU A 153 16.72 -12.74 -1.51
CA LEU A 153 16.14 -12.37 -2.78
C LEU A 153 16.31 -10.86 -2.98
N TYR A 154 16.78 -10.46 -4.14
CA TYR A 154 16.97 -9.07 -4.52
C TYR A 154 15.92 -8.68 -5.58
N LEU A 155 15.36 -7.49 -5.45
CA LEU A 155 14.44 -6.88 -6.41
C LEU A 155 15.04 -5.57 -6.91
N SER A 156 15.12 -5.42 -8.24
CA SER A 156 15.49 -4.18 -8.92
C SER A 156 14.35 -3.74 -9.83
N PRO A 157 13.56 -2.73 -9.47
CA PRO A 157 12.48 -2.17 -10.30
C PRO A 157 12.93 -0.91 -11.04
N VAL A 158 12.26 -0.59 -12.15
CA VAL A 158 12.16 0.75 -12.73
C VAL A 158 10.76 1.29 -12.45
N ILE A 159 10.66 2.47 -11.87
CA ILE A 159 9.39 3.12 -11.53
C ILE A 159 9.27 4.45 -12.26
N ASP A 160 8.15 4.66 -12.95
CA ASP A 160 7.83 5.93 -13.60
C ASP A 160 7.33 6.94 -12.56
N LEU A 161 7.95 8.12 -12.52
CA LEU A 161 7.58 9.19 -11.59
C LEU A 161 6.25 9.87 -11.93
N PHE A 162 5.75 9.70 -13.17
CA PHE A 162 4.47 10.27 -13.58
C PHE A 162 3.28 9.68 -12.81
N ASN A 163 3.25 8.36 -12.71
CA ASN A 163 2.13 7.62 -12.11
C ASN A 163 2.55 6.61 -11.04
N ASN A 164 3.85 6.53 -10.70
CA ASN A 164 4.45 5.54 -9.81
C ASN A 164 4.23 4.08 -10.26
N GLU A 165 4.05 3.84 -11.55
CA GLU A 165 3.97 2.50 -12.12
C GLU A 165 5.32 1.81 -12.11
N VAL A 166 5.35 0.55 -11.70
CA VAL A 166 6.53 -0.30 -11.89
C VAL A 166 6.56 -0.73 -13.36
N ILE A 167 7.42 -0.06 -14.14
CA ILE A 167 7.57 -0.29 -15.59
C ILE A 167 8.16 -1.66 -15.88
N SER A 168 9.24 -1.99 -15.18
CA SER A 168 9.91 -3.29 -15.27
C SER A 168 10.52 -3.63 -13.93
N TYR A 169 10.89 -4.89 -13.75
CA TYR A 169 11.64 -5.34 -12.59
C TYR A 169 12.38 -6.64 -12.89
N SER A 170 13.39 -6.93 -12.08
CA SER A 170 14.08 -8.21 -12.09
C SER A 170 14.26 -8.72 -10.66
N LEU A 171 14.12 -10.04 -10.50
CA LEU A 171 14.33 -10.76 -9.23
C LEU A 171 15.55 -11.69 -9.37
N SER A 172 16.43 -11.66 -8.38
CA SER A 172 17.63 -12.51 -8.36
C SER A 172 17.99 -12.92 -6.94
N GLU A 173 18.55 -14.09 -6.77
CA GLU A 173 19.07 -14.56 -5.48
C GLU A 173 20.46 -13.97 -5.16
N ARG A 174 21.08 -13.31 -6.11
CA ARG A 174 22.38 -12.63 -5.96
C ARG A 174 22.30 -11.24 -6.56
N PRO A 175 22.93 -10.21 -5.96
CA PRO A 175 22.99 -8.87 -6.49
C PRO A 175 24.03 -8.78 -7.61
N VAL A 176 23.70 -9.33 -8.78
CA VAL A 176 24.58 -9.38 -9.95
C VAL A 176 24.18 -8.33 -10.99
N MET A 177 25.14 -7.91 -11.82
CA MET A 177 24.89 -6.92 -12.87
C MET A 177 23.79 -7.36 -13.86
N ASN A 178 23.76 -8.63 -14.23
CA ASN A 178 22.75 -9.22 -15.12
C ASN A 178 21.30 -8.97 -14.65
N MET A 179 21.05 -8.89 -13.33
CA MET A 179 19.73 -8.55 -12.79
C MET A 179 19.31 -7.14 -13.23
N VAL A 180 20.24 -6.16 -13.16
CA VAL A 180 19.95 -4.78 -13.55
C VAL A 180 19.81 -4.66 -15.06
N GLU A 181 20.63 -5.38 -15.83
CA GLU A 181 20.56 -5.42 -17.30
C GLU A 181 19.22 -5.96 -17.78
N ASN A 182 18.78 -7.11 -17.25
CA ASN A 182 17.47 -7.70 -17.57
C ASN A 182 16.30 -6.75 -17.25
N MET A 183 16.41 -6.01 -16.15
CA MET A 183 15.43 -5.00 -15.78
C MET A 183 15.39 -3.85 -16.81
N LEU A 184 16.56 -3.35 -17.23
CA LEU A 184 16.67 -2.28 -18.22
C LEU A 184 16.14 -2.72 -19.59
N ASP A 185 16.50 -3.92 -20.06
CA ASP A 185 16.01 -4.48 -21.33
C ASP A 185 14.48 -4.55 -21.37
N GLN A 186 13.86 -4.97 -20.27
CA GLN A 186 12.41 -5.00 -20.15
C GLN A 186 11.80 -3.59 -20.14
N ALA A 187 12.46 -2.62 -19.48
CA ALA A 187 12.01 -1.24 -19.45
C ALA A 187 12.06 -0.59 -20.83
N PHE A 188 13.17 -0.76 -21.55
CA PHE A 188 13.39 -0.14 -22.86
C PHE A 188 12.43 -0.66 -23.93
N LYS A 189 12.02 -1.92 -23.87
CA LYS A 189 10.99 -2.50 -24.76
C LYS A 189 9.62 -1.80 -24.64
N LYS A 190 9.40 -1.07 -23.57
CA LYS A 190 8.15 -0.30 -23.34
C LYS A 190 8.25 1.15 -23.78
N LEU A 191 9.42 1.62 -24.21
CA LEU A 191 9.63 2.97 -24.72
C LEU A 191 9.26 3.07 -26.19
N ASN A 192 8.67 4.19 -26.55
CA ASN A 192 8.56 4.59 -27.94
C ASN A 192 9.92 5.19 -28.43
N PRO A 193 10.20 5.20 -29.74
CA PRO A 193 11.49 5.69 -30.27
C PRO A 193 11.86 7.13 -29.88
N HIS A 194 10.89 7.95 -29.49
CA HIS A 194 11.09 9.36 -29.13
C HIS A 194 11.12 9.59 -27.61
N GLU A 195 11.02 8.54 -26.81
CA GLU A 195 11.00 8.64 -25.36
C GLU A 195 12.38 8.35 -24.78
N HIS A 196 12.99 9.34 -24.17
CA HIS A 196 14.31 9.28 -23.53
C HIS A 196 14.22 9.74 -22.07
N PRO A 197 13.77 8.88 -21.14
CA PRO A 197 13.62 9.26 -19.74
C PRO A 197 14.98 9.62 -19.11
N VAL A 198 14.92 10.43 -18.06
CA VAL A 198 16.02 10.53 -17.10
C VAL A 198 15.89 9.37 -16.12
N LEU A 199 16.88 8.48 -16.05
CA LEU A 199 16.89 7.38 -15.07
C LEU A 199 17.74 7.77 -13.85
N HIS A 200 17.09 7.89 -12.72
CA HIS A 200 17.71 8.27 -11.45
C HIS A 200 17.89 7.06 -10.53
N SER A 201 19.04 6.98 -9.89
CA SER A 201 19.38 5.93 -8.92
C SER A 201 20.13 6.51 -7.72
N ASP A 202 20.35 5.69 -6.71
CA ASP A 202 21.39 5.94 -5.71
C ASP A 202 22.80 5.75 -6.30
N GLN A 203 23.83 5.82 -5.44
CA GLN A 203 25.21 5.55 -5.84
C GLN A 203 25.62 4.08 -5.65
N GLY A 204 24.68 3.14 -5.75
CA GLY A 204 24.95 1.71 -5.70
C GLY A 204 26.01 1.29 -6.72
N TRP A 205 26.83 0.28 -6.39
CA TRP A 205 27.96 -0.16 -7.25
C TRP A 205 27.52 -0.51 -8.66
N GLN A 206 26.33 -1.14 -8.83
CA GLN A 206 25.78 -1.54 -10.13
C GLN A 206 25.56 -0.35 -11.08
N TYR A 207 25.12 0.79 -10.56
CA TYR A 207 24.83 2.00 -11.33
C TYR A 207 26.08 2.80 -11.70
N ARG A 208 27.21 2.51 -11.05
CA ARG A 208 28.53 3.13 -11.27
C ARG A 208 29.40 2.32 -12.24
N MET A 209 28.95 1.14 -12.67
CA MET A 209 29.66 0.30 -13.62
C MET A 209 29.61 0.90 -15.03
N ARG A 210 30.76 0.89 -15.75
CA ARG A 210 30.82 1.34 -17.15
C ARG A 210 29.81 0.64 -18.05
N ARG A 211 29.56 -0.65 -17.81
CA ARG A 211 28.60 -1.44 -18.58
C ARG A 211 27.18 -0.87 -18.44
N TYR A 212 26.74 -0.51 -17.22
CA TYR A 212 25.46 0.16 -17.00
C TYR A 212 25.37 1.50 -17.74
N GLN A 213 26.42 2.33 -17.61
CA GLN A 213 26.48 3.65 -18.25
C GLN A 213 26.46 3.56 -19.77
N ASN A 214 27.14 2.57 -20.36
CA ASN A 214 27.12 2.32 -21.80
C ASN A 214 25.73 1.91 -22.29
N ILE A 215 25.06 1.00 -21.61
CA ILE A 215 23.70 0.58 -21.93
C ILE A 215 22.75 1.79 -21.95
N LEU A 216 22.79 2.65 -20.95
CA LEU A 216 21.96 3.86 -20.92
C LEU A 216 22.27 4.80 -22.08
N LYS A 217 23.56 5.01 -22.39
CA LYS A 217 24.01 5.86 -23.48
C LYS A 217 23.57 5.34 -24.85
N GLU A 218 23.67 4.05 -25.10
CA GLU A 218 23.25 3.40 -26.35
C GLU A 218 21.73 3.59 -26.60
N HIS A 219 20.94 3.67 -25.54
CA HIS A 219 19.49 3.93 -25.62
C HIS A 219 19.09 5.41 -25.46
N GLY A 220 20.07 6.33 -25.44
CA GLY A 220 19.81 7.76 -25.27
C GLY A 220 19.24 8.17 -23.90
N ILE A 221 19.36 7.30 -22.89
CA ILE A 221 18.84 7.51 -21.54
C ILE A 221 19.84 8.34 -20.73
N LYS A 222 19.38 9.45 -20.16
CA LYS A 222 20.21 10.30 -19.32
C LYS A 222 20.30 9.75 -17.89
N GLN A 223 21.52 9.42 -17.45
CA GLN A 223 21.74 8.99 -16.07
C GLN A 223 21.72 10.17 -15.10
N SER A 224 21.09 9.95 -13.93
CA SER A 224 21.10 10.84 -12.78
C SER A 224 21.36 10.02 -11.51
N MET A 225 22.16 10.57 -10.59
CA MET A 225 22.45 9.90 -9.32
C MET A 225 22.16 10.81 -8.14
N SER A 226 21.67 10.23 -7.03
CA SER A 226 21.52 10.93 -5.75
C SER A 226 22.88 11.41 -5.22
N ARG A 227 22.87 12.43 -4.39
CA ARG A 227 24.08 12.87 -3.67
C ARG A 227 24.47 11.82 -2.62
N LYS A 228 25.78 11.69 -2.38
CA LYS A 228 26.33 10.72 -1.41
C LYS A 228 25.66 10.88 -0.02
N GLY A 229 25.09 9.80 0.51
CA GLY A 229 24.49 9.77 1.83
C GLY A 229 23.16 10.52 1.97
N ASN A 230 22.52 10.95 0.87
CA ASN A 230 21.26 11.68 0.90
C ASN A 230 20.07 10.78 0.48
N CYS A 231 19.44 10.14 1.45
CA CYS A 231 18.27 9.26 1.23
C CYS A 231 17.06 9.99 0.62
N LEU A 232 16.92 11.30 0.83
CA LEU A 232 15.79 12.07 0.27
C LEU A 232 15.87 12.18 -1.27
N ASP A 233 17.04 11.96 -1.85
CA ASP A 233 17.22 12.03 -3.29
C ASP A 233 16.67 10.79 -4.03
N ASN A 234 16.28 9.68 -3.32
CA ASN A 234 15.66 8.47 -3.90
C ASN A 234 14.36 8.05 -3.18
N ALA A 235 13.67 9.01 -2.56
CA ALA A 235 12.55 8.77 -1.66
C ALA A 235 11.35 8.03 -2.30
N VAL A 236 11.15 8.11 -3.62
CA VAL A 236 9.98 7.49 -4.29
C VAL A 236 10.13 5.98 -4.34
N VAL A 237 11.29 5.48 -4.75
CA VAL A 237 11.52 4.02 -4.80
C VAL A 237 11.62 3.44 -3.38
N GLU A 238 12.19 4.16 -2.43
CA GLU A 238 12.19 3.76 -1.01
C GLU A 238 10.75 3.66 -0.46
N CYS A 239 9.87 4.59 -0.83
CA CYS A 239 8.46 4.55 -0.47
C CYS A 239 7.75 3.32 -1.07
N PHE A 240 8.07 2.96 -2.31
CA PHE A 240 7.58 1.74 -2.95
C PHE A 240 8.05 0.50 -2.19
N PHE A 241 9.35 0.38 -1.89
CA PHE A 241 9.88 -0.75 -1.13
C PHE A 241 9.23 -0.88 0.25
N GLY A 242 9.09 0.23 0.97
CA GLY A 242 8.38 0.24 2.25
C GLY A 242 6.92 -0.21 2.13
N THR A 243 6.26 0.10 1.01
CA THR A 243 4.89 -0.31 0.71
C THR A 243 4.83 -1.80 0.39
N LEU A 244 5.67 -2.27 -0.53
CA LEU A 244 5.78 -3.69 -0.89
C LEU A 244 6.10 -4.57 0.33
N LYS A 245 7.08 -4.17 1.14
CA LYS A 245 7.44 -4.92 2.35
C LYS A 245 6.28 -4.98 3.35
N SER A 246 5.55 -3.89 3.55
CA SER A 246 4.44 -3.87 4.51
C SER A 246 3.15 -4.51 4.01
N GLU A 247 2.91 -4.51 2.71
CA GLU A 247 1.67 -5.01 2.11
C GLU A 247 1.81 -6.42 1.47
N CYS A 248 3.04 -6.97 1.43
CA CYS A 248 3.35 -8.31 0.92
C CYS A 248 4.28 -9.06 1.88
N PHE A 249 5.54 -8.63 2.03
CA PHE A 249 6.57 -9.41 2.70
C PHE A 249 6.32 -9.64 4.21
N TYR A 250 5.75 -8.65 4.93
CA TYR A 250 5.48 -8.77 6.36
C TYR A 250 4.06 -9.25 6.70
N LEU A 251 3.21 -9.48 5.70
CA LEU A 251 1.86 -10.00 5.93
C LEU A 251 1.80 -11.53 5.90
N ASP A 252 2.70 -12.14 5.13
CA ASP A 252 2.72 -13.57 4.92
C ASP A 252 4.05 -14.17 5.42
N GLU A 253 4.03 -15.44 5.83
CA GLU A 253 5.24 -16.22 6.13
C GLU A 253 5.62 -17.03 4.89
N PHE A 254 6.90 -16.99 4.52
CA PHE A 254 7.40 -17.68 3.33
C PHE A 254 8.32 -18.84 3.74
N SER A 255 8.04 -20.01 3.22
CA SER A 255 8.84 -21.22 3.50
C SER A 255 10.11 -21.27 2.65
N ASN A 256 10.11 -20.64 1.47
CA ASN A 256 11.23 -20.65 0.53
C ASN A 256 11.26 -19.41 -0.40
N ILE A 257 12.36 -19.28 -1.14
CA ILE A 257 12.58 -18.15 -2.07
C ILE A 257 11.62 -18.18 -3.25
N SER A 258 11.18 -19.36 -3.72
CA SER A 258 10.23 -19.45 -4.85
C SER A 258 8.88 -18.84 -4.48
N GLU A 259 8.34 -19.20 -3.33
CA GLU A 259 7.09 -18.61 -2.82
C GLU A 259 7.18 -17.09 -2.70
N LEU A 260 8.32 -16.58 -2.21
CA LEU A 260 8.53 -15.14 -2.14
C LEU A 260 8.61 -14.49 -3.53
N LYS A 261 9.27 -15.14 -4.52
CA LYS A 261 9.31 -14.63 -5.90
C LYS A 261 7.91 -14.50 -6.50
N ASP A 262 7.09 -15.53 -6.33
CA ASP A 262 5.72 -15.56 -6.82
C ASP A 262 4.86 -14.50 -6.15
N ALA A 263 4.96 -14.34 -4.83
CA ALA A 263 4.25 -13.32 -4.07
C ALA A 263 4.65 -11.89 -4.46
N VAL A 264 5.94 -11.62 -4.67
CA VAL A 264 6.43 -10.31 -5.13
C VAL A 264 5.94 -10.01 -6.54
N THR A 265 5.94 -11.00 -7.42
CA THR A 265 5.43 -10.88 -8.80
C THR A 265 3.93 -10.56 -8.81
N GLU A 266 3.12 -11.34 -8.08
CA GLU A 266 1.67 -11.09 -7.92
C GLU A 266 1.41 -9.71 -7.30
N TYR A 267 2.24 -9.32 -6.31
CA TYR A 267 2.09 -8.03 -5.68
C TYR A 267 2.37 -6.86 -6.62
N ILE A 268 3.39 -6.94 -7.47
CA ILE A 268 3.71 -5.86 -8.44
C ILE A 268 2.58 -5.72 -9.46
N GLU A 269 2.01 -6.83 -9.93
CA GLU A 269 0.83 -6.81 -10.80
C GLU A 269 -0.38 -6.15 -10.11
N TYR A 270 -0.67 -6.57 -8.86
CA TYR A 270 -1.70 -5.97 -8.04
C TYR A 270 -1.44 -4.46 -7.81
N TYR A 271 -0.19 -4.08 -7.52
CA TYR A 271 0.20 -2.70 -7.28
C TYR A 271 -0.09 -1.80 -8.50
N ASN A 272 0.23 -2.27 -9.69
CA ASN A 272 0.04 -1.52 -10.93
C ASN A 272 -1.43 -1.45 -11.37
N SER A 273 -2.18 -2.56 -11.25
CA SER A 273 -3.48 -2.73 -11.91
C SER A 273 -4.70 -2.64 -10.97
N ARG A 274 -4.53 -2.91 -9.68
CA ARG A 274 -5.65 -3.01 -8.72
C ARG A 274 -5.50 -2.11 -7.49
N ARG A 275 -4.27 -1.81 -7.09
CA ARG A 275 -4.01 -1.00 -5.90
C ARG A 275 -4.25 0.49 -6.16
N ILE A 276 -5.36 1.03 -5.62
CA ILE A 276 -5.66 2.45 -5.73
C ILE A 276 -4.71 3.32 -4.88
N SER A 277 -4.39 4.50 -5.39
CA SER A 277 -3.51 5.48 -4.73
C SER A 277 -4.24 6.79 -4.45
N LEU A 278 -4.11 7.30 -3.22
CA LEU A 278 -4.64 8.61 -2.85
C LEU A 278 -3.99 9.75 -3.67
N LYS A 279 -2.69 9.60 -3.95
CA LYS A 279 -1.93 10.56 -4.78
C LYS A 279 -2.43 10.62 -6.23
N LEU A 280 -2.97 9.51 -6.72
CA LEU A 280 -3.53 9.37 -8.07
C LEU A 280 -5.06 9.52 -8.08
N LYS A 281 -5.61 10.30 -7.16
CA LYS A 281 -7.05 10.58 -7.05
C LYS A 281 -7.92 9.32 -6.91
N GLY A 282 -7.40 8.26 -6.32
CA GLY A 282 -8.08 6.98 -6.15
C GLY A 282 -7.97 6.03 -7.34
N LEU A 283 -7.15 6.35 -8.32
CA LEU A 283 -6.84 5.48 -9.45
C LEU A 283 -5.65 4.57 -9.14
N THR A 284 -5.53 3.48 -9.88
CA THR A 284 -4.31 2.67 -9.94
C THR A 284 -3.26 3.37 -10.81
N PRO A 285 -1.97 2.99 -10.74
CA PRO A 285 -0.95 3.52 -11.63
C PRO A 285 -1.34 3.42 -13.12
N ILE A 286 -1.79 2.26 -13.58
CA ILE A 286 -2.19 2.04 -14.98
C ILE A 286 -3.43 2.87 -15.34
N GLU A 287 -4.47 2.87 -14.50
CA GLU A 287 -5.66 3.70 -14.75
C GLU A 287 -5.31 5.18 -14.87
N TYR A 288 -4.43 5.68 -13.98
CA TYR A 288 -4.00 7.08 -14.01
C TYR A 288 -3.29 7.42 -15.32
N ARG A 289 -2.36 6.56 -15.80
CA ARG A 289 -1.70 6.73 -17.09
C ARG A 289 -2.72 6.81 -18.22
N ASN A 290 -3.63 5.86 -18.29
CA ASN A 290 -4.60 5.74 -19.39
C ASN A 290 -5.64 6.90 -19.42
N GLN A 291 -6.04 7.42 -18.25
CA GLN A 291 -7.02 8.51 -18.17
C GLN A 291 -6.40 9.91 -18.32
N THR A 292 -5.14 10.08 -17.95
CA THR A 292 -4.50 11.39 -17.88
C THR A 292 -3.62 11.68 -19.09
N TYR A 293 -3.12 10.64 -19.74
CA TYR A 293 -2.25 10.76 -20.90
C TYR A 293 -2.89 10.08 -22.12
N MET A 294 -3.48 10.90 -22.99
CA MET A 294 -3.81 10.47 -24.36
C MET A 294 -2.59 10.79 -25.23
N PRO A 295 -1.94 9.77 -25.85
CA PRO A 295 -0.89 10.07 -26.82
C PRO A 295 -1.51 10.96 -27.91
N ARG A 296 -0.86 12.08 -28.22
CA ARG A 296 -1.21 12.85 -29.41
C ARG A 296 -0.90 11.97 -30.62
N VAL A 297 -1.93 11.55 -31.31
CA VAL A 297 -1.85 10.86 -32.60
C VAL A 297 -1.26 11.79 -33.62
#